data_732a0ea0a5f34dd0c10645e07efb9b7e
#
_entry.id   732a0ea0a5f34dd0c10645e07efb9b7e
#
_cell.length_a   1.000
_cell.length_b   1.000
_cell.length_c   1.000
_cell.angle_alpha   90.00
_cell.angle_beta   90.00
_cell.angle_gamma   90.00
#
_symmetry.space_group_name_H-M   'P 1'
#
loop_
_entity.id
_entity.type
_entity.pdbx_description
1 polymer ?
#
loop_
_entity_poly.entity_id
_entity_poly.type
_entity_poly.pdbx_seq_one_letter_code
_entity_poly.pdbx_strand_id
1 'polypeptide(L)'
;GFFEKAAFYGGTALRIFHGLQRFSEDLDFSLLEVKPGFSLEPYLKGIEKEFSALGVTVSIEEKYKTAATNVDSAFLKPDTAWKELIIKEILPHESVKMRPGLKIKIEIDKTPPLGFTTEERLLLKPFSFYVKCFTLPDLFAGKMHALLFRKWKGRVKGRDWFDMEWYIRKKIPLNLEHLLIRSLDSGDWKEKSMTKEQFMSLFQNKIQLKLFN
;
A
#
# COMPACT_ATOMS: atom_id res chain seq x y z
N GLY A 1 -2.89 -20.85 -0.59
CA GLY A 1 -2.85 -19.71 0.13
C GLY A 1 -1.98 -18.52 -0.18
N PHE A 2 -2.58 -17.45 -0.78
CA PHE A 2 -1.87 -16.18 -0.96
C PHE A 2 -1.49 -15.56 0.39
N PHE A 3 -2.43 -15.50 1.33
CA PHE A 3 -2.22 -14.91 2.67
C PHE A 3 -1.34 -15.74 3.62
N GLU A 4 -0.89 -16.91 3.21
CA GLU A 4 0.18 -17.65 3.88
C GLU A 4 1.56 -17.06 3.56
N LYS A 5 1.67 -16.33 2.46
CA LYS A 5 2.92 -15.78 1.92
C LYS A 5 2.99 -14.26 1.95
N ALA A 6 1.85 -13.58 2.00
CA ALA A 6 1.73 -12.14 1.90
C ALA A 6 0.75 -11.56 2.92
N ALA A 7 0.97 -10.31 3.30
CA ALA A 7 0.06 -9.55 4.13
C ALA A 7 -0.40 -8.27 3.42
N PHE A 8 -1.66 -7.93 3.61
CA PHE A 8 -2.29 -6.72 3.10
C PHE A 8 -1.92 -5.53 3.96
N TYR A 9 -1.57 -4.41 3.34
CA TYR A 9 -1.19 -3.21 4.05
C TYR A 9 -1.64 -1.95 3.29
N GLY A 10 -1.20 -0.78 3.69
CA GLY A 10 -1.48 0.46 2.97
C GLY A 10 -2.83 1.10 3.30
N GLY A 11 -3.24 2.04 2.44
CA GLY A 11 -4.43 2.86 2.67
C GLY A 11 -5.73 2.10 2.56
N THR A 12 -5.79 1.12 1.66
CA THR A 12 -7.00 0.32 1.44
C THR A 12 -7.23 -0.67 2.56
N ALA A 13 -6.17 -1.24 3.15
CA ALA A 13 -6.26 -2.06 4.36
C ALA A 13 -6.86 -1.25 5.52
N LEU A 14 -6.38 -0.01 5.73
CA LEU A 14 -6.93 0.88 6.74
C LEU A 14 -8.41 1.21 6.50
N ARG A 15 -8.79 1.42 5.24
CA ARG A 15 -10.18 1.74 4.88
C ARG A 15 -11.11 0.55 5.13
N ILE A 16 -10.73 -0.64 4.68
CA ILE A 16 -11.58 -1.83 4.75
C ILE A 16 -11.70 -2.34 6.19
N PHE A 17 -10.59 -2.42 6.93
CA PHE A 17 -10.55 -3.11 8.22
C PHE A 17 -10.56 -2.20 9.43
N HIS A 18 -10.24 -0.90 9.27
CA HIS A 18 -10.06 0.01 10.41
C HIS A 18 -10.87 1.31 10.31
N GLY A 19 -11.68 1.47 9.26
CA GLY A 19 -12.61 2.59 9.14
C GLY A 19 -11.95 3.92 8.77
N LEU A 20 -10.84 3.91 8.02
CA LEU A 20 -10.29 5.13 7.44
C LEU A 20 -11.28 5.70 6.41
N GLN A 21 -11.74 6.93 6.62
CA GLN A 21 -12.85 7.49 5.84
C GLN A 21 -12.46 8.03 4.46
N ARG A 22 -11.17 8.27 4.21
CA ARG A 22 -10.76 8.72 2.88
C ARG A 22 -10.75 7.58 1.85
N PHE A 23 -10.94 7.95 0.60
CA PHE A 23 -10.87 7.01 -0.53
C PHE A 23 -9.45 6.43 -0.70
N SER A 24 -9.39 5.14 -0.97
CA SER A 24 -8.19 4.39 -1.34
C SER A 24 -8.62 3.18 -2.16
N GLU A 25 -7.92 2.88 -3.24
CA GLU A 25 -8.29 1.85 -4.22
C GLU A 25 -7.15 0.88 -4.53
N ASP A 26 -5.89 1.29 -4.32
CA ASP A 26 -4.73 0.42 -4.57
C ASP A 26 -4.72 -0.75 -3.56
N LEU A 27 -4.43 -1.94 -4.03
CA LEU A 27 -4.26 -3.13 -3.20
C LEU A 27 -2.77 -3.39 -3.00
N ASP A 28 -2.28 -2.99 -1.84
CA ASP A 28 -0.87 -3.08 -1.47
C ASP A 28 -0.62 -4.35 -0.64
N PHE A 29 0.29 -5.20 -1.10
CA PHE A 29 0.70 -6.41 -0.38
C PHE A 29 2.21 -6.42 -0.14
N SER A 30 2.62 -7.01 0.96
CA SER A 30 4.01 -7.28 1.31
C SER A 30 4.19 -8.78 1.50
N LEU A 31 5.24 -9.36 0.95
CA LEU A 31 5.59 -10.72 1.31
C LEU A 31 6.01 -10.78 2.80
N LEU A 32 5.82 -11.94 3.41
CA LEU A 32 6.21 -12.20 4.81
C LEU A 32 7.72 -12.50 4.94
N GLU A 33 8.36 -12.80 3.80
CA GLU A 33 9.80 -13.08 3.67
C GLU A 33 10.33 -12.47 2.38
N VAL A 34 11.62 -12.23 2.32
CA VAL A 34 12.28 -11.74 1.10
C VAL A 34 12.29 -12.84 0.05
N LYS A 35 11.60 -12.63 -1.08
CA LYS A 35 11.51 -13.60 -2.16
C LYS A 35 11.42 -12.92 -3.54
N PRO A 36 12.55 -12.45 -4.10
CA PRO A 36 12.56 -11.73 -5.38
C PRO A 36 11.91 -12.49 -6.53
N GLY A 37 12.06 -13.83 -6.56
CA GLY A 37 11.47 -14.72 -7.56
C GLY A 37 9.96 -15.01 -7.39
N PHE A 38 9.27 -14.36 -6.45
CA PHE A 38 7.83 -14.57 -6.26
C PHE A 38 7.05 -14.10 -7.49
N SER A 39 6.08 -14.93 -7.92
CA SER A 39 5.18 -14.63 -9.03
C SER A 39 3.73 -14.46 -8.56
N LEU A 40 3.08 -13.41 -9.03
CA LEU A 40 1.64 -13.19 -8.85
C LEU A 40 0.78 -13.98 -9.85
N GLU A 41 1.34 -14.43 -10.96
CA GLU A 41 0.60 -15.04 -12.08
C GLU A 41 -0.39 -16.15 -11.67
N PRO A 42 -0.04 -17.12 -10.80
CA PRO A 42 -0.97 -18.17 -10.40
C PRO A 42 -2.23 -17.61 -9.70
N TYR A 43 -2.06 -16.53 -8.93
CA TYR A 43 -3.16 -15.89 -8.19
C TYR A 43 -4.02 -15.02 -9.11
N LEU A 44 -3.41 -14.34 -10.07
CA LEU A 44 -4.12 -13.52 -11.05
C LEU A 44 -5.00 -14.37 -11.96
N LYS A 45 -4.52 -15.52 -12.41
CA LYS A 45 -5.33 -16.51 -13.14
C LYS A 45 -6.53 -17.00 -12.32
N GLY A 46 -6.35 -17.18 -11.02
CA GLY A 46 -7.46 -17.48 -10.11
C GLY A 46 -8.50 -16.36 -10.07
N ILE A 47 -8.05 -15.10 -9.95
CA ILE A 47 -8.94 -13.92 -9.96
C ILE A 47 -9.72 -13.85 -11.28
N GLU A 48 -9.07 -14.00 -12.42
CA GLU A 48 -9.74 -14.00 -13.74
C GLU A 48 -10.82 -15.07 -13.84
N LYS A 49 -10.52 -16.28 -13.35
CA LYS A 49 -11.48 -17.40 -13.33
C LYS A 49 -12.70 -17.09 -12.46
N GLU A 50 -12.50 -16.56 -11.26
CA GLU A 50 -13.58 -16.20 -10.34
C GLU A 50 -14.46 -15.07 -10.91
N PHE A 51 -13.88 -14.02 -11.45
CA PHE A 51 -14.65 -12.96 -12.11
C PHE A 51 -15.42 -13.47 -13.32
N SER A 52 -14.80 -14.33 -14.13
CA SER A 52 -15.46 -14.97 -15.29
C SER A 52 -16.66 -15.80 -14.85
N ALA A 53 -16.55 -16.55 -13.75
CA ALA A 53 -17.67 -17.33 -13.19
C ALA A 53 -18.83 -16.44 -12.72
N LEU A 54 -18.56 -15.20 -12.34
CA LEU A 54 -19.56 -14.19 -11.99
C LEU A 54 -20.10 -13.42 -13.21
N GLY A 55 -19.70 -13.78 -14.44
CA GLY A 55 -20.08 -13.08 -15.66
C GLY A 55 -19.37 -11.75 -15.88
N VAL A 56 -18.30 -11.46 -15.13
CA VAL A 56 -17.53 -10.21 -15.22
C VAL A 56 -16.25 -10.47 -16.00
N THR A 57 -16.07 -9.75 -17.11
CA THR A 57 -14.82 -9.81 -17.87
C THR A 57 -13.76 -8.90 -17.24
N VAL A 58 -12.64 -9.48 -16.86
CA VAL A 58 -11.47 -8.73 -16.39
C VAL A 58 -10.29 -8.95 -17.35
N SER A 59 -9.43 -7.96 -17.45
CA SER A 59 -8.13 -8.11 -18.10
C SER A 59 -7.04 -7.64 -17.13
N ILE A 60 -5.93 -8.35 -17.12
CA ILE A 60 -4.79 -8.01 -16.28
C ILE A 60 -3.68 -7.50 -17.20
N GLU A 61 -3.28 -6.26 -16.97
CA GLU A 61 -2.19 -5.63 -17.70
C GLU A 61 -0.95 -5.54 -16.83
N GLU A 62 0.15 -6.04 -17.35
CA GLU A 62 1.47 -5.83 -16.75
C GLU A 62 2.00 -4.48 -17.24
N LYS A 63 2.22 -3.55 -16.33
CA LYS A 63 2.88 -2.30 -16.67
C LYS A 63 4.31 -2.33 -16.18
N TYR A 64 5.24 -2.41 -17.11
CA TYR A 64 6.65 -2.15 -16.84
C TYR A 64 6.86 -0.64 -16.81
N LYS A 65 7.50 -0.12 -15.78
CA LYS A 65 7.97 1.26 -15.81
C LYS A 65 9.11 1.35 -16.81
N THR A 66 8.84 1.97 -17.95
CA THR A 66 9.90 2.57 -18.74
C THR A 66 10.43 3.79 -17.97
N ALA A 67 11.75 3.94 -17.93
CA ALA A 67 12.47 4.98 -17.17
C ALA A 67 12.08 6.45 -17.49
N ALA A 68 11.11 6.66 -18.36
CA ALA A 68 10.72 7.97 -18.87
C ALA A 68 9.56 8.67 -18.16
N THR A 69 8.84 8.03 -17.24
CA THR A 69 7.77 8.68 -16.48
C THR A 69 8.29 9.20 -15.14
N ASN A 70 8.75 10.45 -15.16
CA ASN A 70 9.34 11.18 -14.03
C ASN A 70 8.34 11.65 -12.97
N VAL A 71 7.24 10.96 -12.75
CA VAL A 71 6.22 11.40 -11.78
C VAL A 71 5.91 10.28 -10.80
N ASP A 72 6.19 10.55 -9.53
CA ASP A 72 5.74 9.85 -8.32
C ASP A 72 6.36 8.49 -7.93
N SER A 73 7.53 8.11 -8.42
CA SER A 73 8.09 6.79 -8.14
C SER A 73 9.34 6.74 -7.27
N ALA A 74 9.54 7.70 -6.38
CA ALA A 74 10.74 7.76 -5.53
C ALA A 74 10.87 6.61 -4.50
N PHE A 75 9.88 5.69 -4.42
CA PHE A 75 9.86 4.60 -3.43
C PHE A 75 9.51 3.21 -3.99
N LEU A 76 9.38 3.05 -5.30
CA LEU A 76 9.24 1.70 -5.83
C LEU A 76 10.64 1.10 -5.95
N LYS A 77 10.91 0.15 -5.07
CA LYS A 77 12.09 -0.70 -5.18
C LYS A 77 12.07 -1.45 -6.52
N PRO A 78 13.24 -1.81 -7.07
CA PRO A 78 13.32 -2.59 -8.32
C PRO A 78 12.52 -3.89 -8.28
N ASP A 79 12.35 -4.47 -7.09
CA ASP A 79 11.68 -5.74 -6.85
C ASP A 79 10.20 -5.64 -6.48
N THR A 80 9.57 -4.48 -6.67
CA THR A 80 8.12 -4.35 -6.52
C THR A 80 7.42 -4.78 -7.80
N ALA A 81 6.66 -5.88 -7.74
CA ALA A 81 5.78 -6.26 -8.83
C ALA A 81 4.43 -5.56 -8.68
N TRP A 82 3.92 -4.97 -9.74
CA TRP A 82 2.58 -4.42 -9.76
C TRP A 82 1.85 -4.77 -11.05
N LYS A 83 0.55 -4.97 -10.93
CA LYS A 83 -0.35 -5.32 -12.00
C LYS A 83 -1.59 -4.42 -11.92
N GLU A 84 -2.17 -4.11 -13.05
CA GLU A 84 -3.42 -3.37 -13.13
C GLU A 84 -4.52 -4.33 -13.56
N LEU A 85 -5.50 -4.54 -12.68
CA LEU A 85 -6.72 -5.28 -13.00
C LEU A 85 -7.73 -4.31 -13.61
N ILE A 86 -8.14 -4.56 -14.84
CA ILE A 86 -9.14 -3.75 -15.53
C ILE A 86 -10.43 -4.55 -15.58
N ILE A 87 -11.45 -4.08 -14.88
CA ILE A 87 -12.80 -4.64 -14.94
C ILE A 87 -13.53 -3.97 -16.09
N LYS A 88 -13.82 -4.74 -17.13
CA LYS A 88 -14.68 -4.32 -18.22
C LYS A 88 -16.11 -4.60 -17.81
N GLU A 89 -16.88 -3.56 -17.54
CA GLU A 89 -18.27 -3.70 -17.16
C GLU A 89 -19.07 -4.34 -18.29
N ILE A 90 -19.72 -5.46 -18.00
CA ILE A 90 -20.71 -6.06 -18.89
C ILE A 90 -22.08 -5.53 -18.44
N LEU A 91 -22.57 -4.48 -19.06
CA LEU A 91 -23.97 -4.13 -18.97
C LEU A 91 -24.71 -4.68 -20.20
N PRO A 92 -25.82 -5.43 -20.02
CA PRO A 92 -26.59 -6.01 -21.12
C PRO A 92 -27.57 -5.00 -21.74
N HIS A 93 -27.16 -3.79 -22.07
CA HIS A 93 -28.00 -2.83 -22.78
C HIS A 93 -27.23 -1.93 -23.75
N GLU A 94 -27.74 -1.93 -24.98
CA GLU A 94 -27.22 -1.36 -26.23
C GLU A 94 -27.12 0.17 -26.32
N SER A 95 -26.99 0.93 -25.25
CA SER A 95 -27.02 2.40 -25.39
C SER A 95 -26.14 3.21 -24.43
N VAL A 96 -25.11 2.60 -23.85
CA VAL A 96 -24.23 3.36 -22.97
C VAL A 96 -22.85 3.51 -23.60
N LYS A 97 -22.47 4.77 -23.91
CA LYS A 97 -21.08 5.17 -24.21
C LYS A 97 -20.14 4.46 -23.27
N MET A 98 -19.13 3.76 -23.79
CA MET A 98 -18.12 3.02 -23.03
C MET A 98 -17.66 3.88 -21.84
N ARG A 99 -18.08 3.50 -20.62
CA ARG A 99 -17.48 4.05 -19.42
C ARG A 99 -16.06 3.48 -19.31
N PRO A 100 -15.07 4.29 -18.92
CA PRO A 100 -13.74 3.74 -18.67
C PRO A 100 -13.85 2.65 -17.62
N GLY A 101 -13.35 1.46 -17.92
CA GLY A 101 -13.38 0.33 -16.97
C GLY A 101 -12.75 0.68 -15.63
N LEU A 102 -13.26 0.08 -14.57
CA LEU A 102 -12.66 0.23 -13.24
C LEU A 102 -11.26 -0.37 -13.24
N LYS A 103 -10.28 0.41 -12.86
CA LYS A 103 -8.88 -0.02 -12.74
C LYS A 103 -8.51 -0.19 -11.28
N ILE A 104 -8.06 -1.38 -10.93
CA ILE A 104 -7.57 -1.70 -9.60
C ILE A 104 -6.09 -2.04 -9.70
N LYS A 105 -5.26 -1.27 -9.01
CA LYS A 105 -3.83 -1.51 -8.96
C LYS A 105 -3.52 -2.52 -7.86
N ILE A 106 -2.77 -3.57 -8.19
CA ILE A 106 -2.28 -4.57 -7.26
C ILE A 106 -0.76 -4.44 -7.21
N GLU A 107 -0.24 -4.12 -6.04
CA GLU A 107 1.21 -4.02 -5.78
C GLU A 107 1.64 -5.10 -4.78
N ILE A 108 2.81 -5.69 -5.00
CA ILE A 108 3.43 -6.59 -4.04
C ILE A 108 4.91 -6.26 -3.85
N ASP A 109 5.30 -5.97 -2.61
CA ASP A 109 6.70 -5.82 -2.22
C ASP A 109 7.30 -7.22 -2.02
N LYS A 110 8.25 -7.60 -2.88
CA LYS A 110 8.92 -8.92 -2.85
C LYS A 110 10.17 -8.94 -1.98
N THR A 111 10.67 -7.76 -1.62
CA THR A 111 11.84 -7.56 -0.76
C THR A 111 11.51 -6.57 0.37
N PRO A 112 10.50 -6.90 1.19
CA PRO A 112 10.03 -5.95 2.20
C PRO A 112 11.07 -5.73 3.30
N PRO A 113 11.11 -4.52 3.90
CA PRO A 113 11.81 -4.33 5.15
C PRO A 113 11.08 -5.14 6.24
N LEU A 114 11.68 -6.25 6.66
CA LEU A 114 11.10 -7.15 7.67
C LEU A 114 11.00 -6.46 9.04
N GLY A 115 10.53 -7.19 10.07
CA GLY A 115 10.34 -6.65 11.42
C GLY A 115 8.95 -6.03 11.65
N PHE A 116 8.01 -6.25 10.75
CA PHE A 116 6.60 -5.98 10.97
C PHE A 116 5.90 -7.19 11.58
N THR A 117 4.78 -6.94 12.22
CA THR A 117 3.87 -7.95 12.77
C THR A 117 2.58 -8.01 11.96
N THR A 118 1.92 -9.15 11.97
CA THR A 118 0.67 -9.35 11.23
C THR A 118 -0.45 -9.84 12.14
N GLU A 119 -1.67 -9.56 11.75
CA GLU A 119 -2.89 -10.06 12.36
C GLU A 119 -3.85 -10.59 11.28
N GLU A 120 -4.77 -11.47 11.66
CA GLU A 120 -5.83 -11.93 10.77
C GLU A 120 -7.09 -11.11 10.98
N ARG A 121 -7.65 -10.61 9.88
CA ARG A 121 -8.89 -9.83 9.84
C ARG A 121 -9.93 -10.56 9.01
N LEU A 122 -11.12 -10.69 9.56
CA LEU A 122 -12.24 -11.29 8.84
C LEU A 122 -12.87 -10.28 7.88
N LEU A 123 -12.83 -10.57 6.60
CA LEU A 123 -13.63 -9.87 5.59
C LEU A 123 -14.97 -10.60 5.44
N LEU A 124 -16.09 -9.85 5.59
CA LEU A 124 -17.42 -10.46 5.62
C LEU A 124 -18.12 -10.48 4.27
N LYS A 125 -17.75 -9.58 3.37
CA LYS A 125 -18.44 -9.42 2.08
C LYS A 125 -17.41 -9.37 0.94
N PRO A 126 -17.73 -9.94 -0.24
CA PRO A 126 -18.95 -10.67 -0.61
C PRO A 126 -19.03 -12.08 0.03
N PHE A 127 -17.89 -12.65 0.45
CA PHE A 127 -17.74 -13.94 1.13
C PHE A 127 -16.89 -13.76 2.37
N SER A 128 -17.15 -14.57 3.39
CA SER A 128 -16.36 -14.52 4.63
C SER A 128 -15.04 -15.25 4.45
N PHE A 129 -13.92 -14.55 4.62
CA PHE A 129 -12.58 -15.15 4.66
C PHE A 129 -11.61 -14.29 5.46
N TYR A 130 -10.55 -14.92 5.95
CA TYR A 130 -9.50 -14.23 6.69
C TYR A 130 -8.47 -13.61 5.74
N VAL A 131 -8.13 -12.37 6.03
CA VAL A 131 -7.08 -11.60 5.35
C VAL A 131 -5.97 -11.34 6.34
N LYS A 132 -4.75 -11.77 6.02
CA LYS A 132 -3.58 -11.41 6.82
C LYS A 132 -3.21 -9.96 6.53
N CYS A 133 -3.19 -9.14 7.56
CA CYS A 133 -2.91 -7.71 7.48
C CYS A 133 -1.72 -7.34 8.36
N PHE A 134 -1.05 -6.24 8.05
CA PHE A 134 -0.15 -5.61 9.00
C PHE A 134 -0.93 -5.11 10.21
N THR A 135 -0.32 -5.14 11.39
CA THR A 135 -0.90 -4.52 12.58
C THR A 135 -0.91 -2.99 12.45
N LEU A 136 -1.80 -2.34 13.18
CA LEU A 136 -1.93 -0.86 13.12
C LEU A 136 -0.64 -0.12 13.45
N PRO A 137 0.20 -0.51 14.45
CA PRO A 137 1.48 0.13 14.70
C PRO A 137 2.44 0.10 13.52
N ASP A 138 2.46 -1.00 12.77
CA ASP A 138 3.32 -1.18 11.61
C ASP A 138 2.79 -0.43 10.37
N LEU A 139 1.47 -0.41 10.19
CA LEU A 139 0.83 0.43 9.19
C LEU A 139 1.13 1.92 9.44
N PHE A 140 1.12 2.34 10.71
CA PHE A 140 1.48 3.69 11.10
C PHE A 140 2.96 4.00 10.80
N ALA A 141 3.88 3.07 11.10
CA ALA A 141 5.30 3.22 10.76
C ALA A 141 5.50 3.43 9.25
N GLY A 142 4.82 2.65 8.42
CA GLY A 142 4.85 2.82 6.96
C GLY A 142 4.33 4.18 6.49
N LYS A 143 3.27 4.70 7.14
CA LYS A 143 2.73 6.03 6.84
C LYS A 143 3.65 7.15 7.30
N MET A 144 4.25 7.02 8.49
CA MET A 144 5.23 7.99 8.97
C MET A 144 6.49 8.01 8.12
N HIS A 145 6.98 6.86 7.67
CA HIS A 145 8.08 6.79 6.71
C HIS A 145 7.76 7.58 5.42
N ALA A 146 6.59 7.34 4.83
CA ALA A 146 6.15 8.07 3.64
C ALA A 146 6.02 9.58 3.88
N LEU A 147 5.47 9.99 5.02
CA LEU A 147 5.30 11.39 5.38
C LEU A 147 6.63 12.10 5.58
N LEU A 148 7.58 11.47 6.29
CA LEU A 148 8.86 12.07 6.64
C LEU A 148 9.81 12.19 5.44
N PHE A 149 9.94 11.12 4.66
CA PHE A 149 11.04 10.97 3.72
C PHE A 149 10.63 11.10 2.25
N ARG A 150 9.35 10.97 1.91
CA ARG A 150 8.94 11.10 0.51
C ARG A 150 9.19 12.52 -0.02
N LYS A 151 9.98 12.59 -1.10
CA LYS A 151 10.29 13.85 -1.79
C LYS A 151 9.22 14.12 -2.84
N TRP A 152 8.34 15.06 -2.57
CA TRP A 152 7.34 15.51 -3.53
C TRP A 152 7.89 16.67 -4.36
N LYS A 153 7.95 16.49 -5.67
CA LYS A 153 8.29 17.61 -6.58
C LYS A 153 7.08 18.55 -6.64
N GLY A 154 7.12 19.62 -5.84
CA GLY A 154 6.18 20.75 -5.93
C GLY A 154 4.74 20.52 -5.44
N ARG A 155 4.38 19.35 -4.89
CA ARG A 155 3.03 19.09 -4.37
C ARG A 155 3.03 18.14 -3.18
N VAL A 156 2.67 18.65 -2.01
CA VAL A 156 2.46 17.82 -0.82
C VAL A 156 1.15 17.07 -0.94
N LYS A 157 1.18 15.74 -0.80
CA LYS A 157 -0.06 14.94 -0.77
C LYS A 157 -0.69 15.03 0.63
N GLY A 158 -1.77 15.76 0.77
CA GLY A 158 -2.54 15.92 2.01
C GLY A 158 -3.01 14.61 2.64
N ARG A 159 -3.13 13.53 1.82
CA ARG A 159 -3.55 12.21 2.31
C ARG A 159 -2.63 11.61 3.37
N ASP A 160 -1.31 11.83 3.28
CA ASP A 160 -0.36 11.27 4.26
C ASP A 160 -0.51 11.98 5.63
N TRP A 161 -0.81 13.28 5.62
CA TRP A 161 -1.14 14.06 6.82
C TRP A 161 -2.49 13.68 7.41
N PHE A 162 -3.50 13.44 6.57
CA PHE A 162 -4.80 12.96 6.99
C PHE A 162 -4.71 11.60 7.67
N ASP A 163 -3.94 10.66 7.07
CA ASP A 163 -3.71 9.35 7.65
C ASP A 163 -3.01 9.47 9.02
N MET A 164 -1.96 10.30 9.13
CA MET A 164 -1.25 10.53 10.40
C MET A 164 -2.20 11.07 11.47
N GLU A 165 -3.02 12.08 11.15
CA GLU A 165 -4.00 12.64 12.08
C GLU A 165 -4.98 11.55 12.56
N TRP A 166 -5.44 10.70 11.66
CA TRP A 166 -6.33 9.58 11.98
C TRP A 166 -5.68 8.63 13.01
N TYR A 167 -4.41 8.24 12.84
CA TYR A 167 -3.69 7.40 13.80
C TYR A 167 -3.57 8.06 15.17
N ILE A 168 -3.22 9.34 15.21
CA ILE A 168 -3.11 10.11 16.45
C ILE A 168 -4.45 10.18 17.18
N ARG A 169 -5.54 10.50 16.48
CA ARG A 169 -6.90 10.53 17.04
C ARG A 169 -7.33 9.18 17.60
N LYS A 170 -6.93 8.10 16.97
CA LYS A 170 -7.18 6.72 17.42
C LYS A 170 -6.22 6.26 18.52
N LYS A 171 -5.25 7.10 18.90
CA LYS A 171 -4.21 6.77 19.91
C LYS A 171 -3.44 5.50 19.58
N ILE A 172 -3.22 5.22 18.29
CA ILE A 172 -2.45 4.06 17.85
C ILE A 172 -0.96 4.32 18.13
N PRO A 173 -0.25 3.41 18.82
CA PRO A 173 1.18 3.55 19.03
C PRO A 173 1.93 3.40 17.71
N LEU A 174 2.99 4.18 17.53
CA LEU A 174 3.91 4.03 16.42
C LEU A 174 4.90 2.91 16.71
N ASN A 175 5.07 1.96 15.80
CA ASN A 175 6.20 1.03 15.86
C ASN A 175 7.46 1.74 15.34
N LEU A 176 8.24 2.30 16.29
CA LEU A 176 9.45 3.07 15.96
C LEU A 176 10.58 2.16 15.42
N GLU A 177 10.63 0.90 15.85
CA GLU A 177 11.58 -0.08 15.35
C GLU A 177 11.33 -0.41 13.89
N HIS A 178 10.07 -0.66 13.51
CA HIS A 178 9.74 -0.89 12.11
C HIS A 178 9.94 0.37 11.24
N LEU A 179 9.69 1.56 11.78
CA LEU A 179 10.02 2.82 11.09
C LEU A 179 11.53 2.92 10.84
N LEU A 180 12.37 2.58 11.83
CA LEU A 180 13.81 2.56 11.69
C LEU A 180 14.25 1.58 10.58
N ILE A 181 13.76 0.34 10.63
CA ILE A 181 14.10 -0.68 9.63
C ILE A 181 13.75 -0.19 8.21
N ARG A 182 12.57 0.38 8.02
CA ARG A 182 12.15 0.94 6.73
C ARG A 182 13.06 2.09 6.28
N SER A 183 13.46 2.95 7.21
CA SER A 183 14.30 4.12 6.91
C SER A 183 15.74 3.74 6.58
N LEU A 184 16.26 2.68 7.21
CA LEU A 184 17.55 2.10 6.87
C LEU A 184 17.54 1.45 5.47
N ASP A 185 16.49 0.66 5.20
CA ASP A 185 16.33 -0.04 3.94
C ASP A 185 16.19 0.91 2.74
N SER A 186 15.50 2.05 2.92
CA SER A 186 15.40 3.09 1.89
C SER A 186 16.62 4.02 1.80
N GLY A 187 17.56 3.93 2.75
CA GLY A 187 18.73 4.81 2.85
C GLY A 187 18.42 6.22 3.35
N ASP A 188 17.20 6.45 3.85
CA ASP A 188 16.77 7.75 4.39
C ASP A 188 17.31 8.03 5.80
N TRP A 189 17.72 6.98 6.51
CA TRP A 189 18.35 7.02 7.81
C TRP A 189 19.64 6.20 7.81
N LYS A 190 20.66 6.65 8.53
CA LYS A 190 21.99 6.01 8.51
C LYS A 190 22.42 5.42 9.87
N GLU A 191 21.83 5.91 10.95
CA GLU A 191 22.17 5.45 12.29
C GLU A 191 21.46 4.13 12.61
N LYS A 192 22.12 3.26 13.35
CA LYS A 192 21.59 1.92 13.72
C LYS A 192 20.42 1.96 14.70
N SER A 193 20.11 3.12 15.26
CA SER A 193 18.99 3.34 16.18
C SER A 193 18.27 4.64 15.85
N MET A 194 17.04 4.76 16.33
CA MET A 194 16.25 5.99 16.26
C MET A 194 15.55 6.17 17.60
N THR A 195 15.94 7.22 18.32
CA THR A 195 15.28 7.55 19.59
C THR A 195 13.99 8.31 19.35
N LYS A 196 13.15 8.37 20.39
CA LYS A 196 11.93 9.19 20.36
C LYS A 196 12.22 10.66 20.05
N GLU A 197 13.28 11.19 20.65
CA GLU A 197 13.70 12.57 20.48
C GLU A 197 14.15 12.86 19.04
N GLN A 198 14.91 11.95 18.45
CA GLN A 198 15.33 12.02 17.05
C GLN A 198 14.12 11.98 16.11
N PHE A 199 13.18 11.04 16.35
CA PHE A 199 11.93 10.99 15.59
C PHE A 199 11.13 12.29 15.72
N MET A 200 10.96 12.82 16.94
CA MET A 200 10.22 14.06 17.18
C MET A 200 10.88 15.26 16.49
N SER A 201 12.21 15.33 16.48
CA SER A 201 12.96 16.37 15.76
C SER A 201 12.73 16.30 14.25
N LEU A 202 12.81 15.10 13.65
CA LEU A 202 12.48 14.89 12.23
C LEU A 202 11.05 15.33 11.91
N PHE A 203 10.11 14.99 12.75
CA PHE A 203 8.70 15.31 12.55
C PHE A 203 8.44 16.80 12.67
N GLN A 204 9.01 17.48 13.67
CA GLN A 204 8.93 18.93 13.84
C GLN A 204 9.51 19.68 12.64
N ASN A 205 10.68 19.27 12.17
CA ASN A 205 11.31 19.84 10.98
C ASN A 205 10.40 19.68 9.74
N LYS A 206 9.74 18.51 9.61
CA LYS A 206 8.81 18.27 8.49
C LYS A 206 7.59 19.18 8.55
N ILE A 207 7.07 19.45 9.74
CA ILE A 207 5.94 20.37 9.95
C ILE A 207 6.36 21.81 9.59
N GLN A 208 7.52 22.26 10.09
CA GLN A 208 8.03 23.61 9.81
C GLN A 208 8.23 23.85 8.31
N LEU A 209 8.86 22.90 7.60
CA LEU A 209 9.03 22.98 6.15
C LEU A 209 7.69 23.07 5.38
N LYS A 210 6.60 22.59 5.96
CA LYS A 210 5.27 22.68 5.33
C LYS A 210 4.55 24.01 5.62
N LEU A 211 4.80 24.64 6.76
CA LEU A 211 4.15 25.90 7.15
C LEU A 211 4.74 27.12 6.43
N PHE A 212 5.96 27.02 5.92
CA PHE A 212 6.68 28.12 5.30
C PHE A 212 6.93 27.97 3.79
N ASN A 213 6.38 26.91 3.14
CA ASN A 213 6.33 26.69 1.71
C ASN A 213 4.90 26.34 1.26
#